data_17c2dc7daa62b8f967ea4d58212ac138
#
_entry.id   17c2dc7daa62b8f967ea4d58212ac138
#
_cell.length_a   1.000
_cell.length_b   1.000
_cell.length_c   1.000
_cell.angle_alpha   90.00
_cell.angle_beta   90.00
_cell.angle_gamma   90.00
#
_symmetry.space_group_name_H-M   'P 1'
#
loop_
_entity.id
_entity.type
_entity.pdbx_description
1 polymer ?
#
loop_
_entity_poly.entity_id
_entity_poly.type
_entity_poly.pdbx_seq_one_letter_code
_entity_poly.pdbx_strand_id
1 'polypeptide(L)'
;MTIAITGTGSALPEKIVTNFDLEKLVETTDEWIQKRTGIAERRISDGETVSTLAAGACKKALEMAGKTADEVDLILVATCSPEMLLPCCACQVQELLGASGAAAFDLNAACSGFLFALNTAYAYLHAGIYRNALVVGSEVLSKLVDWKDRGTCILFGDGAGAAFVEAGAEAIIRSNGRRAGMECMVQGADGTKGMVLSCAERAVNNAFIPERQAESPYIRMDGQEVYKFATKQVPACIQDALDRVGLAVEDVDWFILHQANVRIIESVAKRLKVDIAKFPMNIHQIGNMSSATIPVLLDEWNRSGSIREGDRLVLSGFGAGLTYGASVLVW
;
A
#
# COMPACT_ATOMS: atom_id res chain seq x y z
N MET A 1 15.45 14.24 -16.94
CA MET A 1 14.33 13.29 -16.92
C MET A 1 13.54 13.51 -15.64
N THR A 2 12.22 13.55 -15.71
CA THR A 2 11.30 13.54 -14.56
C THR A 2 10.61 12.19 -14.54
N ILE A 3 10.50 11.55 -13.36
CA ILE A 3 9.67 10.37 -13.16
C ILE A 3 8.61 10.75 -12.14
N ALA A 4 7.37 10.83 -12.57
CA ALA A 4 6.28 11.38 -11.79
C ALA A 4 5.03 10.49 -11.84
N ILE A 5 4.21 10.56 -10.80
CA ILE A 5 2.84 10.02 -10.80
C ILE A 5 1.98 11.01 -11.58
N THR A 6 1.32 10.55 -12.64
CA THR A 6 0.46 11.36 -13.50
C THR A 6 -1.00 10.98 -13.41
N GLY A 7 -1.30 9.85 -12.78
CA GLY A 7 -2.68 9.42 -12.51
C GLY A 7 -2.77 8.53 -11.30
N THR A 8 -3.89 8.63 -10.59
CA THR A 8 -4.23 7.78 -9.44
C THR A 8 -5.62 7.19 -9.60
N GLY A 9 -5.85 6.05 -8.96
CA GLY A 9 -7.15 5.40 -8.95
C GLY A 9 -7.31 4.45 -7.79
N SER A 10 -8.53 4.27 -7.33
CA SER A 10 -8.87 3.34 -6.25
C SER A 10 -10.12 2.54 -6.57
N ALA A 11 -10.20 1.32 -6.07
CA ALA A 11 -11.35 0.44 -6.13
C ALA A 11 -11.55 -0.24 -4.79
N LEU A 12 -12.74 -0.10 -4.23
CA LEU A 12 -13.13 -0.68 -2.95
C LEU A 12 -14.35 -1.56 -3.15
N PRO A 13 -14.47 -2.69 -2.44
CA PRO A 13 -15.71 -3.44 -2.36
C PRO A 13 -16.89 -2.58 -1.89
N GLU A 14 -18.09 -2.88 -2.35
CA GLU A 14 -19.29 -2.16 -1.92
C GLU A 14 -19.72 -2.53 -0.50
N LYS A 15 -19.46 -3.77 -0.09
CA LYS A 15 -19.88 -4.29 1.20
C LYS A 15 -19.12 -3.64 2.35
N ILE A 16 -19.86 -2.98 3.22
CA ILE A 16 -19.36 -2.39 4.46
C ILE A 16 -19.62 -3.36 5.61
N VAL A 17 -18.61 -3.61 6.42
CA VAL A 17 -18.70 -4.35 7.68
C VAL A 17 -18.32 -3.41 8.81
N THR A 18 -19.25 -3.15 9.73
CA THR A 18 -19.08 -2.27 10.88
C THR A 18 -18.51 -3.01 12.08
N ASN A 19 -18.08 -2.29 13.10
CA ASN A 19 -17.68 -2.90 14.37
C ASN A 19 -18.86 -3.60 15.05
N PHE A 20 -20.10 -3.11 14.90
CA PHE A 20 -21.32 -3.76 15.40
C PHE A 20 -21.58 -5.13 14.74
N ASP A 21 -21.12 -5.33 13.51
CA ASP A 21 -21.20 -6.65 12.88
C ASP A 21 -20.17 -7.61 13.48
N LEU A 22 -18.98 -7.11 13.85
CA LEU A 22 -17.94 -7.90 14.52
C LEU A 22 -18.31 -8.29 15.95
N GLU A 23 -19.10 -7.48 16.67
CA GLU A 23 -19.62 -7.82 17.99
C GLU A 23 -20.48 -9.10 17.98
N LYS A 24 -21.06 -9.45 16.82
CA LYS A 24 -21.82 -10.68 16.64
C LYS A 24 -20.94 -11.92 16.45
N LEU A 25 -19.65 -11.73 16.14
CA LEU A 25 -18.71 -12.81 15.82
C LEU A 25 -17.71 -13.10 16.94
N VAL A 26 -17.21 -12.04 17.59
CA VAL A 26 -16.19 -12.12 18.65
C VAL A 26 -16.53 -11.21 19.81
N GLU A 27 -15.98 -11.51 21.00
CA GLU A 27 -16.16 -10.69 22.20
C GLU A 27 -15.39 -9.37 22.06
N THR A 28 -16.07 -8.32 21.60
CA THR A 28 -15.52 -6.98 21.37
C THR A 28 -16.62 -5.92 21.48
N THR A 29 -16.26 -4.62 21.39
CA THR A 29 -17.22 -3.51 21.27
C THR A 29 -16.68 -2.49 20.28
N ASP A 30 -17.57 -1.74 19.63
CA ASP A 30 -17.22 -0.63 18.74
C ASP A 30 -16.28 0.37 19.43
N GLU A 31 -16.59 0.79 20.67
CA GLU A 31 -15.74 1.69 21.46
C GLU A 31 -14.33 1.12 21.67
N TRP A 32 -14.21 -0.18 21.98
CA TRP A 32 -12.94 -0.83 22.21
C TRP A 32 -12.09 -0.88 20.93
N ILE A 33 -12.71 -1.20 19.78
CA ILE A 33 -12.03 -1.24 18.48
C ILE A 33 -11.55 0.16 18.08
N GLN A 34 -12.44 1.15 18.10
CA GLN A 34 -12.11 2.53 17.72
C GLN A 34 -11.00 3.10 18.59
N LYS A 35 -11.07 2.94 19.92
CA LYS A 35 -10.04 3.42 20.85
C LYS A 35 -8.66 2.81 20.59
N ARG A 36 -8.60 1.57 20.10
CA ARG A 36 -7.33 0.86 19.86
C ARG A 36 -6.78 1.04 18.46
N THR A 37 -7.64 1.19 17.47
CA THR A 37 -7.25 1.13 16.07
C THR A 37 -7.61 2.38 15.27
N GLY A 38 -8.65 3.09 15.69
CA GLY A 38 -9.29 4.17 14.94
C GLY A 38 -10.28 3.67 13.89
N ILE A 39 -10.52 2.35 13.78
CA ILE A 39 -11.36 1.75 12.73
C ILE A 39 -12.81 1.69 13.22
N ALA A 40 -13.76 2.27 12.46
CA ALA A 40 -15.20 2.14 12.68
C ALA A 40 -15.82 1.09 11.75
N GLU A 41 -15.34 1.03 10.51
CA GLU A 41 -15.82 0.10 9.50
C GLU A 41 -14.69 -0.31 8.54
N ARG A 42 -14.93 -1.32 7.73
CA ARG A 42 -14.01 -1.79 6.67
C ARG A 42 -14.81 -2.26 5.47
N ARG A 43 -14.14 -2.27 4.33
CA ARG A 43 -14.67 -2.84 3.09
C ARG A 43 -14.26 -4.30 3.02
N ILE A 44 -15.21 -5.17 2.71
CA ILE A 44 -14.99 -6.61 2.59
C ILE A 44 -15.51 -7.09 1.25
N SER A 45 -14.70 -7.82 0.52
CA SER A 45 -15.10 -8.42 -0.75
C SER A 45 -16.31 -9.35 -0.59
N ASP A 46 -17.24 -9.25 -1.52
CA ASP A 46 -18.38 -10.15 -1.69
C ASP A 46 -18.36 -10.80 -3.09
N GLY A 47 -17.15 -11.18 -3.51
CA GLY A 47 -16.89 -11.83 -4.80
C GLY A 47 -15.84 -11.15 -5.67
N GLU A 48 -15.45 -9.90 -5.34
CA GLU A 48 -14.33 -9.24 -6.01
C GLU A 48 -13.02 -9.96 -5.68
N THR A 49 -12.15 -10.10 -6.68
CA THR A 49 -10.81 -10.67 -6.52
C THR A 49 -9.76 -9.56 -6.44
N VAL A 50 -8.54 -9.93 -6.04
CA VAL A 50 -7.41 -9.00 -6.05
C VAL A 50 -7.20 -8.41 -7.45
N SER A 51 -7.28 -9.23 -8.49
CA SER A 51 -7.10 -8.80 -9.88
C SER A 51 -8.23 -7.89 -10.37
N THR A 52 -9.49 -8.15 -10.01
CA THR A 52 -10.62 -7.31 -10.45
C THR A 52 -10.61 -5.94 -9.76
N LEU A 53 -10.27 -5.88 -8.46
CA LEU A 53 -10.07 -4.61 -7.74
C LEU A 53 -8.88 -3.84 -8.31
N ALA A 54 -7.74 -4.51 -8.54
CA ALA A 54 -6.57 -3.92 -9.16
C ALA A 54 -6.88 -3.31 -10.53
N ALA A 55 -7.56 -4.07 -11.40
CA ALA A 55 -7.95 -3.58 -12.73
C ALA A 55 -8.91 -2.37 -12.64
N GLY A 56 -9.84 -2.36 -11.68
CA GLY A 56 -10.71 -1.22 -11.41
C GLY A 56 -9.95 0.04 -11.01
N ALA A 57 -8.96 -0.10 -10.12
CA ALA A 57 -8.08 1.00 -9.72
C ALA A 57 -7.21 1.50 -10.90
N CYS A 58 -6.64 0.57 -11.68
CA CYS A 58 -5.82 0.89 -12.85
C CYS A 58 -6.60 1.68 -13.90
N LYS A 59 -7.83 1.29 -14.22
CA LYS A 59 -8.69 2.02 -15.19
C LYS A 59 -8.84 3.48 -14.80
N LYS A 60 -9.12 3.76 -13.52
CA LYS A 60 -9.26 5.13 -13.01
C LYS A 60 -7.93 5.90 -13.02
N ALA A 61 -6.79 5.23 -12.79
CA ALA A 61 -5.48 5.85 -12.87
C ALA A 61 -5.12 6.23 -14.31
N LEU A 62 -5.40 5.34 -15.28
CA LEU A 62 -5.22 5.62 -16.71
C LEU A 62 -6.13 6.74 -17.18
N GLU A 63 -7.42 6.72 -16.79
CA GLU A 63 -8.36 7.79 -17.12
C GLU A 63 -7.86 9.16 -16.64
N MET A 64 -7.38 9.24 -15.39
CA MET A 64 -6.82 10.48 -14.85
C MET A 64 -5.57 10.93 -15.59
N ALA A 65 -4.70 10.01 -15.99
CA ALA A 65 -3.49 10.29 -16.76
C ALA A 65 -3.77 10.63 -18.25
N GLY A 66 -5.02 10.44 -18.72
CA GLY A 66 -5.37 10.60 -20.14
C GLY A 66 -4.72 9.54 -21.03
N LYS A 67 -4.54 8.33 -20.51
CA LYS A 67 -3.85 7.20 -21.16
C LYS A 67 -4.78 6.04 -21.44
N THR A 68 -4.40 5.25 -22.45
CA THR A 68 -5.06 3.99 -22.80
C THR A 68 -4.24 2.78 -22.33
N ALA A 69 -4.88 1.63 -22.27
CA ALA A 69 -4.20 0.40 -21.85
C ALA A 69 -3.06 -0.02 -22.82
N ASP A 70 -3.20 0.29 -24.11
CA ASP A 70 -2.18 -0.02 -25.13
C ASP A 70 -0.88 0.76 -24.96
N GLU A 71 -0.91 1.87 -24.20
CA GLU A 71 0.26 2.69 -23.94
C GLU A 71 1.07 2.20 -22.73
N VAL A 72 0.56 1.22 -21.98
CA VAL A 72 1.21 0.72 -20.75
C VAL A 72 2.38 -0.19 -21.09
N ASP A 73 3.57 0.15 -20.59
CA ASP A 73 4.78 -0.65 -20.80
C ASP A 73 4.98 -1.70 -19.68
N LEU A 74 4.56 -1.40 -18.44
CA LEU A 74 4.79 -2.25 -17.25
C LEU A 74 3.61 -2.22 -16.29
N ILE A 75 3.25 -3.39 -15.74
CA ILE A 75 2.28 -3.54 -14.65
C ILE A 75 2.94 -4.25 -13.47
N LEU A 76 3.00 -3.59 -12.32
CA LEU A 76 3.49 -4.14 -11.06
C LEU A 76 2.36 -4.19 -10.04
N VAL A 77 2.03 -5.39 -9.57
CA VAL A 77 1.03 -5.57 -8.51
C VAL A 77 1.73 -5.99 -7.22
N ALA A 78 1.61 -5.17 -6.20
CA ALA A 78 2.01 -5.52 -4.84
C ALA A 78 0.83 -6.17 -4.13
N THR A 79 0.97 -7.44 -3.76
CA THR A 79 -0.05 -8.19 -3.04
C THR A 79 0.56 -9.31 -2.20
N CYS A 80 -0.06 -9.61 -1.06
CA CYS A 80 0.20 -10.81 -0.26
C CYS A 80 -1.02 -11.75 -0.21
N SER A 81 -2.08 -11.40 -0.94
CA SER A 81 -3.35 -12.12 -0.95
C SER A 81 -3.85 -12.48 -2.37
N PRO A 82 -2.99 -12.92 -3.31
CA PRO A 82 -3.44 -13.22 -4.67
C PRO A 82 -4.49 -14.33 -4.65
N GLU A 83 -5.40 -14.34 -5.61
CA GLU A 83 -6.38 -15.42 -5.79
C GLU A 83 -5.75 -16.70 -6.33
N MET A 84 -4.65 -16.58 -7.05
CA MET A 84 -3.89 -17.69 -7.64
C MET A 84 -2.39 -17.48 -7.46
N LEU A 85 -1.65 -18.56 -7.28
CA LEU A 85 -0.18 -18.51 -7.38
C LEU A 85 0.28 -18.39 -8.83
N LEU A 86 -0.46 -19.01 -9.75
CA LEU A 86 -0.23 -19.01 -11.21
C LEU A 86 -1.59 -19.00 -11.94
N PRO A 87 -1.82 -18.09 -12.91
CA PRO A 87 -0.95 -16.97 -13.28
C PRO A 87 -0.85 -15.93 -12.15
N CYS A 88 0.18 -15.08 -12.18
CA CYS A 88 0.29 -13.99 -11.20
C CYS A 88 -0.81 -12.94 -11.40
N CYS A 89 -1.12 -12.19 -10.35
CA CYS A 89 -2.19 -11.20 -10.36
C CYS A 89 -1.96 -10.12 -11.44
N ALA A 90 -0.74 -9.65 -11.63
CA ALA A 90 -0.42 -8.64 -12.65
C ALA A 90 -0.73 -9.12 -14.08
N CYS A 91 -0.54 -10.42 -14.39
CA CYS A 91 -0.94 -10.97 -15.69
C CYS A 91 -2.46 -11.01 -15.86
N GLN A 92 -3.21 -11.29 -14.79
CA GLN A 92 -4.68 -11.23 -14.83
C GLN A 92 -5.16 -9.78 -15.02
N VAL A 93 -4.52 -8.81 -14.34
CA VAL A 93 -4.80 -7.37 -14.52
C VAL A 93 -4.49 -6.92 -15.94
N GLN A 94 -3.38 -7.37 -16.53
CA GLN A 94 -3.02 -7.10 -17.92
C GLN A 94 -4.13 -7.52 -18.89
N GLU A 95 -4.67 -8.73 -18.74
CA GLU A 95 -5.79 -9.24 -19.54
C GLU A 95 -7.06 -8.42 -19.34
N LEU A 96 -7.44 -8.16 -18.06
CA LEU A 96 -8.64 -7.39 -17.71
C LEU A 96 -8.63 -5.94 -18.23
N LEU A 97 -7.44 -5.38 -18.42
CA LEU A 97 -7.24 -4.05 -18.99
C LEU A 97 -7.16 -4.07 -20.52
N GLY A 98 -6.77 -5.18 -21.12
CA GLY A 98 -6.42 -5.28 -22.53
C GLY A 98 -5.02 -4.71 -22.83
N ALA A 99 -4.13 -4.61 -21.83
CA ALA A 99 -2.78 -4.04 -21.96
C ALA A 99 -1.79 -5.06 -22.53
N SER A 100 -2.07 -5.61 -23.71
CA SER A 100 -1.37 -6.76 -24.29
C SER A 100 0.14 -6.57 -24.52
N GLY A 101 0.60 -5.34 -24.62
CA GLY A 101 2.02 -4.99 -24.81
C GLY A 101 2.83 -4.86 -23.51
N ALA A 102 2.17 -4.79 -22.35
CA ALA A 102 2.82 -4.55 -21.08
C ALA A 102 3.55 -5.79 -20.54
N ALA A 103 4.74 -5.61 -19.97
CA ALA A 103 5.31 -6.59 -19.06
C ALA A 103 4.54 -6.57 -17.73
N ALA A 104 4.33 -7.74 -17.10
CA ALA A 104 3.51 -7.83 -15.91
C ALA A 104 4.06 -8.85 -14.91
N PHE A 105 4.22 -8.46 -13.64
CA PHE A 105 4.59 -9.37 -12.56
C PHE A 105 4.19 -8.83 -11.17
N ASP A 106 4.03 -9.75 -10.22
CA ASP A 106 3.74 -9.43 -8.83
C ASP A 106 5.02 -9.26 -8.02
N LEU A 107 4.90 -8.49 -6.93
CA LEU A 107 5.89 -8.48 -5.86
C LEU A 107 5.19 -8.55 -4.49
N ASN A 108 5.88 -9.10 -3.50
CA ASN A 108 5.38 -9.19 -2.13
C ASN A 108 6.38 -8.57 -1.15
N ALA A 109 5.98 -7.46 -0.54
CA ALA A 109 6.61 -6.85 0.61
C ALA A 109 5.54 -6.43 1.63
N ALA A 110 4.44 -7.20 1.67
CA ALA A 110 3.28 -6.98 2.53
C ALA A 110 2.80 -5.51 2.49
N CYS A 111 2.51 -4.90 3.64
CA CYS A 111 1.95 -3.55 3.71
C CYS A 111 2.87 -2.45 3.14
N SER A 112 4.17 -2.67 3.00
CA SER A 112 5.08 -1.76 2.29
C SER A 112 5.18 -2.05 0.79
N GLY A 113 4.42 -3.04 0.28
CA GLY A 113 4.51 -3.54 -1.09
C GLY A 113 4.37 -2.46 -2.16
N PHE A 114 3.42 -1.53 -1.99
CA PHE A 114 3.27 -0.42 -2.93
C PHE A 114 4.54 0.43 -3.06
N LEU A 115 5.22 0.74 -1.96
CA LEU A 115 6.48 1.51 -1.97
C LEU A 115 7.60 0.73 -2.68
N PHE A 116 7.67 -0.59 -2.46
CA PHE A 116 8.64 -1.45 -3.15
C PHE A 116 8.34 -1.54 -4.65
N ALA A 117 7.07 -1.64 -5.04
CA ALA A 117 6.65 -1.61 -6.44
C ALA A 117 6.95 -0.27 -7.10
N LEU A 118 6.69 0.85 -6.41
CA LEU A 118 6.98 2.19 -6.88
C LEU A 118 8.48 2.41 -7.11
N ASN A 119 9.31 1.94 -6.17
CA ASN A 119 10.77 2.00 -6.29
C ASN A 119 11.29 1.11 -7.45
N THR A 120 10.68 -0.07 -7.62
CA THR A 120 11.01 -0.97 -8.74
C THR A 120 10.64 -0.32 -10.08
N ALA A 121 9.45 0.26 -10.20
CA ALA A 121 9.04 1.00 -11.39
C ALA A 121 10.00 2.15 -11.68
N TYR A 122 10.32 2.96 -10.66
CA TYR A 122 11.28 4.06 -10.79
C TYR A 122 12.62 3.57 -11.36
N ALA A 123 13.17 2.46 -10.83
CA ALA A 123 14.43 1.93 -11.31
C ALA A 123 14.39 1.52 -12.80
N TYR A 124 13.31 0.87 -13.24
CA TYR A 124 13.11 0.52 -14.64
C TYR A 124 12.96 1.73 -15.55
N LEU A 125 12.18 2.71 -15.13
CA LEU A 125 11.96 3.95 -15.88
C LEU A 125 13.26 4.78 -15.96
N HIS A 126 13.99 4.88 -14.83
CA HIS A 126 15.27 5.59 -14.76
C HIS A 126 16.34 4.95 -15.65
N ALA A 127 16.36 3.63 -15.72
CA ALA A 127 17.25 2.87 -16.62
C ALA A 127 16.82 2.93 -18.10
N GLY A 128 15.65 3.51 -18.43
CA GLY A 128 15.12 3.59 -19.78
C GLY A 128 14.63 2.26 -20.36
N ILE A 129 14.38 1.25 -19.50
CA ILE A 129 13.86 -0.06 -19.93
C ILE A 129 12.38 0.07 -20.32
N TYR A 130 11.61 0.82 -19.54
CA TYR A 130 10.22 1.18 -19.79
C TYR A 130 10.05 2.70 -19.69
N ARG A 131 9.00 3.25 -20.30
CA ARG A 131 8.66 4.67 -20.27
C ARG A 131 7.61 5.00 -19.23
N ASN A 132 6.77 4.02 -18.91
CA ASN A 132 5.71 4.16 -17.92
C ASN A 132 5.39 2.84 -17.23
N ALA A 133 4.66 2.94 -16.11
CA ALA A 133 4.23 1.79 -15.34
C ALA A 133 2.91 2.06 -14.61
N LEU A 134 2.04 1.06 -14.54
CA LEU A 134 1.00 0.94 -13.53
C LEU A 134 1.59 0.27 -12.28
N VAL A 135 1.55 0.97 -11.17
CA VAL A 135 2.00 0.48 -9.85
C VAL A 135 0.78 0.34 -8.96
N VAL A 136 0.52 -0.87 -8.50
CA VAL A 136 -0.73 -1.23 -7.82
C VAL A 136 -0.46 -1.87 -6.48
N GLY A 137 -1.20 -1.46 -5.45
CA GLY A 137 -1.38 -2.23 -4.23
C GLY A 137 -2.81 -2.77 -4.21
N SER A 138 -2.99 -4.08 -4.11
CA SER A 138 -4.32 -4.71 -4.12
C SER A 138 -4.38 -5.91 -3.20
N GLU A 139 -5.42 -5.95 -2.36
CA GLU A 139 -5.55 -6.99 -1.35
C GLU A 139 -7.00 -7.41 -1.14
N VAL A 140 -7.18 -8.71 -0.90
CA VAL A 140 -8.38 -9.30 -0.31
C VAL A 140 -7.93 -10.06 0.93
N LEU A 141 -7.69 -9.31 2.02
CA LEU A 141 -7.17 -9.86 3.28
C LEU A 141 -8.23 -10.62 4.06
N SER A 142 -9.50 -10.32 3.82
CA SER A 142 -10.63 -10.97 4.49
C SER A 142 -10.62 -12.50 4.38
N LYS A 143 -10.02 -13.06 3.32
CA LYS A 143 -9.84 -14.51 3.15
C LYS A 143 -8.69 -15.11 3.97
N LEU A 144 -7.77 -14.26 4.46
CA LEU A 144 -6.61 -14.66 5.25
C LEU A 144 -6.80 -14.40 6.75
N VAL A 145 -7.94 -13.82 7.15
CA VAL A 145 -8.27 -13.50 8.55
C VAL A 145 -8.98 -14.68 9.19
N ASP A 146 -8.55 -15.04 10.40
CA ASP A 146 -9.37 -15.88 11.29
C ASP A 146 -10.44 -15.02 11.95
N TRP A 147 -11.68 -15.13 11.49
CA TRP A 147 -12.82 -14.37 12.01
C TRP A 147 -13.18 -14.71 13.46
N LYS A 148 -12.51 -15.68 14.10
CA LYS A 148 -12.60 -16.02 15.52
C LYS A 148 -11.49 -15.41 16.36
N ASP A 149 -10.45 -14.87 15.72
CA ASP A 149 -9.36 -14.17 16.40
C ASP A 149 -9.65 -12.66 16.49
N ARG A 150 -10.09 -12.21 17.68
CA ARG A 150 -10.31 -10.80 17.96
C ARG A 150 -9.08 -9.93 17.73
N GLY A 151 -7.87 -10.49 17.80
CA GLY A 151 -6.61 -9.75 17.64
C GLY A 151 -6.38 -9.27 16.20
N THR A 152 -6.93 -9.97 15.22
CA THR A 152 -6.70 -9.72 13.80
C THR A 152 -7.96 -9.33 13.03
N CYS A 153 -9.12 -9.95 13.29
CA CYS A 153 -10.34 -9.74 12.51
C CYS A 153 -10.87 -8.30 12.56
N ILE A 154 -10.53 -7.54 13.59
CA ILE A 154 -10.95 -6.15 13.76
C ILE A 154 -10.17 -5.16 12.90
N LEU A 155 -9.06 -5.58 12.26
CA LEU A 155 -8.11 -4.66 11.63
C LEU A 155 -8.28 -4.56 10.12
N PHE A 156 -8.40 -5.71 9.45
CA PHE A 156 -8.18 -5.80 8.02
C PHE A 156 -9.43 -5.50 7.19
N GLY A 157 -9.20 -4.91 6.03
CA GLY A 157 -10.16 -4.68 4.97
C GLY A 157 -9.58 -5.04 3.59
N ASP A 158 -10.41 -4.95 2.57
CA ASP A 158 -10.10 -5.29 1.17
C ASP A 158 -10.17 -4.05 0.29
N GLY A 159 -9.33 -3.99 -0.75
CA GLY A 159 -9.33 -2.90 -1.70
C GLY A 159 -8.07 -2.82 -2.54
N ALA A 160 -8.09 -1.93 -3.51
CA ALA A 160 -6.97 -1.66 -4.40
C ALA A 160 -6.77 -0.17 -4.64
N GLY A 161 -5.51 0.24 -4.76
CA GLY A 161 -5.13 1.55 -5.24
C GLY A 161 -4.02 1.44 -6.27
N ALA A 162 -4.01 2.34 -7.25
CA ALA A 162 -3.05 2.36 -8.34
C ALA A 162 -2.50 3.74 -8.59
N ALA A 163 -1.25 3.80 -9.05
CA ALA A 163 -0.62 4.99 -9.59
C ALA A 163 -0.09 4.68 -11.00
N PHE A 164 -0.35 5.57 -11.94
CA PHE A 164 0.31 5.58 -13.23
C PHE A 164 1.53 6.49 -13.15
N VAL A 165 2.70 5.93 -13.45
CA VAL A 165 4.01 6.59 -13.31
C VAL A 165 4.65 6.72 -14.68
N GLU A 166 5.10 7.92 -15.03
CA GLU A 166 5.72 8.19 -16.34
C GLU A 166 7.09 8.83 -16.22
N ALA A 167 7.97 8.46 -17.16
CA ALA A 167 9.25 9.12 -17.38
C ALA A 167 9.11 10.19 -18.46
N GLY A 168 9.21 11.46 -18.07
CA GLY A 168 9.28 12.60 -19.01
C GLY A 168 10.70 12.87 -19.46
N ALA A 169 10.87 13.27 -20.73
CA ALA A 169 12.18 13.61 -21.30
C ALA A 169 12.80 14.83 -20.62
N GLU A 170 11.99 15.78 -20.19
CA GLU A 170 12.43 17.04 -19.59
C GLU A 170 12.03 17.15 -18.11
N ALA A 171 12.70 18.03 -17.40
CA ALA A 171 12.33 18.36 -16.03
C ALA A 171 11.11 19.29 -16.03
N ILE A 172 10.08 18.91 -15.28
CA ILE A 172 8.90 19.74 -15.06
C ILE A 172 9.15 20.58 -13.80
N ILE A 173 9.18 21.90 -13.98
CA ILE A 173 9.30 22.84 -12.85
C ILE A 173 7.92 23.38 -12.53
N ARG A 174 7.47 23.20 -11.31
CA ARG A 174 6.19 23.66 -10.81
C ARG A 174 6.19 25.17 -10.55
N SER A 175 5.03 25.78 -10.41
CA SER A 175 4.86 27.21 -10.18
C SER A 175 5.59 27.74 -8.94
N ASN A 176 5.78 26.90 -7.93
CA ASN A 176 6.55 27.20 -6.70
C ASN A 176 8.07 26.98 -6.84
N GLY A 177 8.58 26.70 -8.04
CA GLY A 177 10.00 26.46 -8.33
C GLY A 177 10.49 25.04 -8.00
N ARG A 178 9.67 24.16 -7.44
CA ARG A 178 10.03 22.75 -7.17
C ARG A 178 10.02 21.95 -8.46
N ARG A 179 10.97 21.01 -8.57
CA ARG A 179 10.99 20.04 -9.67
C ARG A 179 10.03 18.91 -9.37
N ALA A 180 9.07 18.65 -10.26
CA ALA A 180 8.12 17.55 -10.12
C ALA A 180 8.79 16.17 -10.16
N GLY A 181 8.16 15.19 -9.53
CA GLY A 181 8.52 13.78 -9.58
C GLY A 181 9.22 13.28 -8.33
N MET A 182 9.75 12.07 -8.43
CA MET A 182 10.40 11.37 -7.32
C MET A 182 11.76 12.01 -7.01
N GLU A 183 11.97 12.39 -5.74
CA GLU A 183 13.22 13.00 -5.26
C GLU A 183 14.12 11.98 -4.57
N CYS A 184 13.54 11.11 -3.70
CA CYS A 184 14.28 10.09 -2.96
C CYS A 184 13.40 8.90 -2.64
N MET A 185 14.02 7.72 -2.56
CA MET A 185 13.39 6.49 -2.07
C MET A 185 14.36 5.73 -1.18
N VAL A 186 13.87 5.33 0.00
CA VAL A 186 14.57 4.51 0.97
C VAL A 186 13.72 3.30 1.29
N GLN A 187 14.31 2.14 1.34
CA GLN A 187 13.63 0.90 1.74
C GLN A 187 14.59 -0.05 2.42
N GLY A 188 14.07 -0.91 3.26
CA GLY A 188 14.84 -1.92 3.95
C GLY A 188 13.98 -3.01 4.56
N ALA A 189 14.64 -4.01 5.16
CA ALA A 189 14.00 -5.12 5.83
C ALA A 189 14.77 -5.58 7.07
N ASP A 190 14.04 -6.14 8.04
CA ASP A 190 14.58 -6.85 9.21
C ASP A 190 13.96 -8.25 9.27
N GLY A 191 14.58 -9.20 8.58
CA GLY A 191 14.14 -10.60 8.53
C GLY A 191 14.24 -11.34 9.87
N THR A 192 14.97 -10.82 10.85
CA THR A 192 15.08 -11.43 12.19
C THR A 192 13.77 -11.39 12.95
N LYS A 193 12.85 -10.52 12.57
CA LYS A 193 11.51 -10.34 13.15
C LYS A 193 10.37 -10.85 12.28
N GLY A 194 10.66 -11.61 11.22
CA GLY A 194 9.64 -12.02 10.25
C GLY A 194 8.41 -12.70 10.85
N MET A 195 8.59 -13.49 11.89
CA MET A 195 7.50 -14.27 12.50
C MET A 195 6.55 -13.47 13.40
N VAL A 196 6.84 -12.19 13.68
CA VAL A 196 5.90 -11.36 14.49
C VAL A 196 4.65 -10.94 13.71
N LEU A 197 4.70 -11.03 12.38
CA LEU A 197 3.55 -10.85 11.48
C LEU A 197 3.71 -11.81 10.31
N SER A 198 2.93 -12.89 10.30
CA SER A 198 3.12 -13.98 9.36
C SER A 198 1.78 -14.59 8.92
N CYS A 199 1.78 -15.21 7.75
CA CYS A 199 0.70 -16.03 7.23
C CYS A 199 1.34 -17.21 6.51
N ALA A 200 1.02 -18.43 6.94
CA ALA A 200 1.64 -19.62 6.38
C ALA A 200 1.00 -20.00 5.03
N GLU A 201 1.84 -20.47 4.11
CA GLU A 201 1.42 -21.11 2.86
C GLU A 201 1.26 -22.63 3.09
N ARG A 202 1.01 -23.38 2.04
CA ARG A 202 0.87 -24.84 2.10
C ARG A 202 2.12 -25.49 2.65
N ALA A 203 1.95 -26.48 3.52
CA ALA A 203 3.05 -27.34 3.93
C ALA A 203 3.65 -28.09 2.72
N VAL A 204 4.94 -28.33 2.79
CA VAL A 204 5.60 -29.17 1.79
C VAL A 204 5.13 -30.60 1.95
N ASN A 205 4.19 -31.02 1.12
CA ASN A 205 3.66 -32.38 1.05
C ASN A 205 3.75 -32.90 -0.39
N ASN A 206 4.31 -34.09 -0.57
CA ASN A 206 4.41 -34.77 -1.85
C ASN A 206 4.52 -36.29 -1.64
N ALA A 207 4.50 -37.06 -2.71
CA ALA A 207 4.52 -38.52 -2.68
C ALA A 207 5.81 -39.15 -2.10
N PHE A 208 6.85 -38.34 -1.87
CA PHE A 208 8.18 -38.83 -1.46
C PHE A 208 8.51 -38.56 0.01
N ILE A 209 7.64 -37.87 0.76
CA ILE A 209 7.84 -37.55 2.17
C ILE A 209 6.60 -37.91 2.99
N PRO A 210 6.75 -38.21 4.31
CA PRO A 210 5.60 -38.34 5.18
C PRO A 210 4.75 -37.07 5.19
N GLU A 211 3.43 -37.25 5.30
CA GLU A 211 2.49 -36.11 5.41
C GLU A 211 2.85 -35.23 6.61
N ARG A 212 2.93 -33.93 6.38
CA ARG A 212 3.16 -32.92 7.41
C ARG A 212 1.87 -32.16 7.69
N GLN A 213 1.63 -31.90 8.97
CA GLN A 213 0.52 -31.05 9.37
C GLN A 213 0.76 -29.63 8.86
N ALA A 214 -0.22 -29.06 8.16
CA ALA A 214 -0.18 -27.67 7.73
C ALA A 214 -0.25 -26.74 8.96
N GLU A 215 0.48 -25.63 8.89
CA GLU A 215 0.29 -24.53 9.81
C GLU A 215 -1.05 -23.83 9.51
N SER A 216 -1.53 -23.02 10.47
CA SER A 216 -2.74 -22.22 10.25
C SER A 216 -2.55 -21.28 9.06
N PRO A 217 -3.47 -21.28 8.07
CA PRO A 217 -3.38 -20.45 6.89
C PRO A 217 -3.77 -18.99 7.15
N TYR A 218 -4.04 -18.64 8.39
CA TYR A 218 -4.49 -17.32 8.79
C TYR A 218 -3.34 -16.42 9.25
N ILE A 219 -3.54 -15.11 9.11
CA ILE A 219 -2.62 -14.09 9.60
C ILE A 219 -2.47 -14.22 11.12
N ARG A 220 -1.21 -14.26 11.57
CA ARG A 220 -0.81 -14.21 12.98
C ARG A 220 0.00 -12.95 13.22
N MET A 221 -0.26 -12.26 14.34
CA MET A 221 0.38 -10.99 14.64
C MET A 221 0.68 -10.82 16.12
N ASP A 222 1.94 -10.52 16.45
CA ASP A 222 2.30 -9.88 17.72
C ASP A 222 2.17 -8.36 17.55
N GLY A 223 0.99 -7.84 17.88
CA GLY A 223 0.69 -6.41 17.70
C GLY A 223 1.58 -5.48 18.52
N GLN A 224 2.18 -5.94 19.64
CA GLN A 224 3.10 -5.12 20.44
C GLN A 224 4.45 -4.96 19.75
N GLU A 225 5.01 -6.05 19.22
CA GLU A 225 6.29 -6.00 18.50
C GLU A 225 6.15 -5.23 17.19
N VAL A 226 5.04 -5.44 16.45
CA VAL A 226 4.73 -4.67 15.24
C VAL A 226 4.61 -3.17 15.56
N TYR A 227 3.92 -2.79 16.64
CA TYR A 227 3.79 -1.39 17.07
C TYR A 227 5.15 -0.76 17.44
N LYS A 228 5.98 -1.47 18.22
CA LYS A 228 7.33 -1.02 18.59
C LYS A 228 8.21 -0.80 17.37
N PHE A 229 8.17 -1.74 16.41
CA PHE A 229 8.92 -1.62 15.17
C PHE A 229 8.45 -0.41 14.36
N ALA A 230 7.15 -0.30 14.08
CA ALA A 230 6.58 0.76 13.27
C ALA A 230 6.90 2.15 13.83
N THR A 231 6.63 2.37 15.12
CA THR A 231 6.85 3.68 15.77
C THR A 231 8.32 4.08 15.86
N LYS A 232 9.25 3.13 15.77
CA LYS A 232 10.69 3.41 15.71
C LYS A 232 11.17 3.60 14.27
N GLN A 233 10.80 2.66 13.39
CA GLN A 233 11.42 2.54 12.07
C GLN A 233 10.85 3.53 11.05
N VAL A 234 9.53 3.79 11.08
CA VAL A 234 8.90 4.72 10.13
C VAL A 234 9.46 6.14 10.24
N PRO A 235 9.52 6.77 11.44
CA PRO A 235 10.13 8.10 11.56
C PRO A 235 11.61 8.12 11.15
N ALA A 236 12.37 7.07 11.48
CA ALA A 236 13.78 6.97 11.11
C ALA A 236 13.98 6.88 9.60
N CYS A 237 13.13 6.09 8.92
CA CYS A 237 13.16 5.95 7.47
C CYS A 237 12.74 7.24 6.74
N ILE A 238 11.74 7.96 7.26
CA ILE A 238 11.34 9.29 6.75
C ILE A 238 12.50 10.27 6.89
N GLN A 239 13.13 10.33 8.06
CA GLN A 239 14.27 11.23 8.29
C GLN A 239 15.44 10.90 7.35
N ASP A 240 15.80 9.62 7.20
CA ASP A 240 16.85 9.19 6.27
C ASP A 240 16.54 9.62 4.82
N ALA A 241 15.28 9.49 4.39
CA ALA A 241 14.88 9.91 3.05
C ALA A 241 15.00 11.42 2.85
N LEU A 242 14.60 12.22 3.83
CA LEU A 242 14.71 13.68 3.80
C LEU A 242 16.18 14.15 3.85
N ASP A 243 16.99 13.56 4.73
CA ASP A 243 18.41 13.89 4.88
C ASP A 243 19.19 13.66 3.57
N ARG A 244 18.89 12.60 2.83
CA ARG A 244 19.53 12.29 1.55
C ARG A 244 19.31 13.34 0.47
N VAL A 245 18.23 14.11 0.57
CA VAL A 245 17.90 15.21 -0.37
C VAL A 245 18.03 16.59 0.27
N GLY A 246 18.57 16.67 1.47
CA GLY A 246 18.86 17.93 2.17
C GLY A 246 17.61 18.71 2.59
N LEU A 247 16.53 17.99 2.94
CA LEU A 247 15.23 18.55 3.33
C LEU A 247 15.00 18.42 4.83
N ALA A 248 14.29 19.41 5.39
CA ALA A 248 13.74 19.33 6.73
C ALA A 248 12.29 18.79 6.69
N VAL A 249 11.79 18.31 7.83
CA VAL A 249 10.40 17.82 7.94
C VAL A 249 9.35 18.90 7.66
N GLU A 250 9.72 20.16 7.91
CA GLU A 250 8.90 21.35 7.65
C GLU A 250 8.67 21.60 6.17
N ASP A 251 9.60 21.15 5.31
CA ASP A 251 9.54 21.28 3.84
C ASP A 251 8.49 20.35 3.20
N VAL A 252 7.93 19.41 3.98
CA VAL A 252 6.93 18.44 3.56
C VAL A 252 5.53 19.02 3.77
N ASP A 253 4.72 18.95 2.73
CA ASP A 253 3.33 19.40 2.78
C ASP A 253 2.41 18.30 3.34
N TRP A 254 2.59 17.02 2.91
CA TRP A 254 1.78 15.89 3.32
C TRP A 254 2.60 14.63 3.58
N PHE A 255 2.22 13.90 4.63
CA PHE A 255 2.76 12.58 4.98
C PHE A 255 1.67 11.52 4.75
N ILE A 256 1.72 10.84 3.62
CA ILE A 256 0.78 9.77 3.24
C ILE A 256 1.32 8.44 3.79
N LEU A 257 0.88 8.07 4.98
CA LEU A 257 1.38 6.86 5.64
C LEU A 257 0.48 5.65 5.40
N HIS A 258 1.08 4.47 5.49
CA HIS A 258 0.33 3.22 5.58
C HIS A 258 -0.70 3.28 6.72
N GLN A 259 -1.96 2.96 6.42
CA GLN A 259 -3.11 3.03 7.31
C GLN A 259 -3.24 1.72 8.11
N ALA A 260 -2.30 1.46 9.04
CA ALA A 260 -2.33 0.27 9.89
C ALA A 260 -3.11 0.47 11.18
N ASN A 261 -2.94 1.64 11.81
CA ASN A 261 -3.50 1.99 13.11
C ASN A 261 -3.28 3.50 13.36
N VAL A 262 -4.33 4.21 13.78
CA VAL A 262 -4.27 5.65 14.08
C VAL A 262 -3.17 5.98 15.10
N ARG A 263 -3.02 5.16 16.15
CA ARG A 263 -2.00 5.38 17.19
C ARG A 263 -0.57 5.31 16.67
N ILE A 264 -0.31 4.54 15.60
CA ILE A 264 1.00 4.51 14.95
C ILE A 264 1.24 5.84 14.24
N ILE A 265 0.26 6.34 13.47
CA ILE A 265 0.35 7.61 12.75
C ILE A 265 0.58 8.77 13.73
N GLU A 266 -0.18 8.84 14.81
CA GLU A 266 0.00 9.83 15.89
C GLU A 266 1.40 9.77 16.52
N SER A 267 1.91 8.55 16.76
CA SER A 267 3.25 8.36 17.30
C SER A 267 4.34 8.82 16.34
N VAL A 268 4.16 8.59 15.03
CA VAL A 268 5.08 9.05 13.98
C VAL A 268 5.07 10.58 13.92
N ALA A 269 3.90 11.22 13.86
CA ALA A 269 3.75 12.67 13.84
C ALA A 269 4.43 13.31 15.06
N LYS A 270 4.17 12.77 16.26
CA LYS A 270 4.81 13.24 17.50
C LYS A 270 6.32 13.11 17.49
N ARG A 271 6.87 12.01 16.96
CA ARG A 271 8.34 11.80 16.91
C ARG A 271 9.01 12.69 15.88
N LEU A 272 8.38 12.95 14.76
CA LEU A 272 8.84 13.91 13.75
C LEU A 272 8.63 15.37 14.19
N LYS A 273 7.85 15.61 15.26
CA LYS A 273 7.42 16.94 15.74
C LYS A 273 6.64 17.73 14.69
N VAL A 274 5.86 17.03 13.90
CA VAL A 274 5.01 17.59 12.83
C VAL A 274 3.56 17.58 13.28
N ASP A 275 2.79 18.61 12.88
CA ASP A 275 1.35 18.68 13.16
C ASP A 275 0.63 17.49 12.52
N ILE A 276 -0.22 16.82 13.30
CA ILE A 276 -1.04 15.69 12.85
C ILE A 276 -1.94 16.03 11.65
N ALA A 277 -2.29 17.29 11.48
CA ALA A 277 -3.06 17.76 10.33
C ALA A 277 -2.37 17.51 8.96
N LYS A 278 -1.04 17.34 8.94
CA LYS A 278 -0.28 16.95 7.74
C LYS A 278 -0.31 15.43 7.46
N PHE A 279 -0.95 14.64 8.30
CA PHE A 279 -1.07 13.19 8.18
C PHE A 279 -2.52 12.80 7.89
N PRO A 280 -2.93 12.78 6.62
CA PRO A 280 -4.29 12.36 6.28
C PRO A 280 -4.57 10.92 6.68
N MET A 281 -5.82 10.65 7.03
CA MET A 281 -6.26 9.33 7.50
C MET A 281 -7.66 9.01 6.95
N ASN A 282 -7.81 7.81 6.39
CA ASN A 282 -9.08 7.22 5.99
C ASN A 282 -9.33 5.85 6.62
N ILE A 283 -8.43 5.41 7.49
CA ILE A 283 -8.47 4.11 8.16
C ILE A 283 -9.81 3.83 8.87
N HIS A 284 -10.48 4.88 9.34
CA HIS A 284 -11.76 4.76 10.05
C HIS A 284 -12.89 4.17 9.18
N GLN A 285 -12.79 4.30 7.85
CA GLN A 285 -13.80 3.83 6.89
C GLN A 285 -13.36 2.60 6.10
N ILE A 286 -12.04 2.39 5.94
CA ILE A 286 -11.53 1.35 5.04
C ILE A 286 -10.77 0.23 5.77
N GLY A 287 -10.39 0.44 7.04
CA GLY A 287 -9.53 -0.47 7.76
C GLY A 287 -8.11 -0.54 7.20
N ASN A 288 -7.39 -1.60 7.58
CA ASN A 288 -6.05 -1.88 7.07
C ASN A 288 -6.13 -2.78 5.82
N MET A 289 -5.89 -2.24 4.65
CA MET A 289 -5.84 -2.96 3.37
C MET A 289 -4.39 -3.24 2.92
N SER A 290 -3.46 -3.44 3.86
CA SER A 290 -2.05 -3.75 3.57
C SER A 290 -1.43 -2.84 2.50
N SER A 291 -0.94 -3.39 1.38
CA SER A 291 -0.29 -2.65 0.28
C SER A 291 -1.18 -1.60 -0.40
N ALA A 292 -2.50 -1.75 -0.32
CA ALA A 292 -3.46 -0.85 -0.97
C ALA A 292 -3.67 0.47 -0.22
N THR A 293 -3.33 0.56 1.07
CA THR A 293 -3.69 1.72 1.91
C THR A 293 -3.07 3.03 1.44
N ILE A 294 -1.78 3.03 1.08
CA ILE A 294 -1.08 4.24 0.61
C ILE A 294 -1.68 4.74 -0.71
N PRO A 295 -1.79 3.92 -1.77
CA PRO A 295 -2.32 4.42 -3.03
C PRO A 295 -3.81 4.76 -2.99
N VAL A 296 -4.62 4.12 -2.15
CA VAL A 296 -6.03 4.51 -1.94
C VAL A 296 -6.12 5.88 -1.27
N LEU A 297 -5.38 6.11 -0.20
CA LEU A 297 -5.35 7.41 0.48
C LEU A 297 -4.82 8.51 -0.46
N LEU A 298 -3.78 8.20 -1.24
CA LEU A 298 -3.23 9.13 -2.24
C LEU A 298 -4.28 9.53 -3.29
N ASP A 299 -5.04 8.56 -3.80
CA ASP A 299 -6.12 8.80 -4.77
C ASP A 299 -7.24 9.67 -4.18
N GLU A 300 -7.69 9.37 -2.96
CA GLU A 300 -8.72 10.16 -2.27
C GLU A 300 -8.28 11.62 -2.06
N TRP A 301 -7.06 11.83 -1.56
CA TRP A 301 -6.52 13.17 -1.30
C TRP A 301 -6.28 13.97 -2.58
N ASN A 302 -5.84 13.29 -3.63
CA ASN A 302 -5.69 13.89 -4.95
C ASN A 302 -7.05 14.30 -5.54
N ARG A 303 -8.02 13.39 -5.56
CA ARG A 303 -9.37 13.67 -6.10
C ARG A 303 -10.15 14.71 -5.31
N SER A 304 -9.91 14.83 -4.01
CA SER A 304 -10.51 15.88 -3.19
C SER A 304 -9.92 17.27 -3.45
N GLY A 305 -8.82 17.37 -4.21
CA GLY A 305 -8.07 18.61 -4.43
C GLY A 305 -7.26 19.07 -3.19
N SER A 306 -7.09 18.20 -2.20
CA SER A 306 -6.29 18.49 -1.00
C SER A 306 -4.79 18.51 -1.35
N ILE A 307 -4.33 17.59 -2.22
CA ILE A 307 -3.01 17.63 -2.79
C ILE A 307 -3.01 18.59 -3.98
N ARG A 308 -2.07 19.51 -3.99
CA ARG A 308 -1.93 20.53 -5.03
C ARG A 308 -0.64 20.33 -5.84
N GLU A 309 -0.66 20.82 -7.05
CA GLU A 309 0.54 20.85 -7.89
C GLU A 309 1.68 21.58 -7.17
N GLY A 310 2.83 20.91 -7.08
CA GLY A 310 4.01 21.39 -6.37
C GLY A 310 4.08 21.07 -4.90
N ASP A 311 3.07 20.44 -4.30
CA ASP A 311 3.17 19.92 -2.93
C ASP A 311 4.27 18.86 -2.84
N ARG A 312 5.02 18.85 -1.75
CA ARG A 312 5.99 17.81 -1.44
C ARG A 312 5.35 16.78 -0.54
N LEU A 313 5.34 15.53 -1.00
CA LEU A 313 4.75 14.40 -0.30
C LEU A 313 5.84 13.47 0.21
N VAL A 314 5.61 12.90 1.38
CA VAL A 314 6.32 11.72 1.88
C VAL A 314 5.34 10.56 1.94
N LEU A 315 5.58 9.52 1.13
CA LEU A 315 4.87 8.25 1.24
C LEU A 315 5.70 7.33 2.13
N SER A 316 5.13 6.75 3.19
CA SER A 316 5.90 5.84 4.04
C SER A 316 5.04 4.74 4.65
N GLY A 317 5.66 3.57 4.87
CA GLY A 317 5.00 2.42 5.43
C GLY A 317 5.95 1.34 5.91
N PHE A 318 5.37 0.35 6.54
CA PHE A 318 6.03 -0.84 7.05
C PHE A 318 5.10 -2.05 6.86
N GLY A 319 5.64 -3.25 6.89
CA GLY A 319 4.86 -4.48 6.71
C GLY A 319 5.55 -5.71 7.27
N ALA A 320 4.89 -6.87 7.06
CA ALA A 320 5.50 -8.16 7.36
C ALA A 320 6.85 -8.32 6.63
N GLY A 321 7.75 -9.07 7.29
CA GLY A 321 9.10 -9.27 6.79
C GLY A 321 10.18 -9.13 7.87
N LEU A 322 10.26 -8.13 8.76
CA LEU A 322 9.55 -6.86 8.63
C LEU A 322 10.20 -6.01 7.54
N THR A 323 9.37 -5.36 6.74
CA THR A 323 9.82 -4.44 5.68
C THR A 323 9.40 -3.01 6.00
N TYR A 324 10.09 -2.02 5.43
CA TYR A 324 9.77 -0.60 5.59
C TYR A 324 10.28 0.22 4.41
N GLY A 325 9.71 1.38 4.19
CA GLY A 325 10.15 2.30 3.16
C GLY A 325 9.60 3.70 3.34
N ALA A 326 10.28 4.65 2.69
CA ALA A 326 9.83 6.02 2.52
C ALA A 326 10.20 6.52 1.12
N SER A 327 9.31 7.29 0.50
CA SER A 327 9.53 7.94 -0.78
C SER A 327 9.20 9.42 -0.67
N VAL A 328 10.09 10.29 -1.13
CA VAL A 328 9.89 11.74 -1.19
C VAL A 328 9.64 12.11 -2.64
N LEU A 329 8.59 12.88 -2.89
CA LEU A 329 8.23 13.33 -4.24
C LEU A 329 7.60 14.73 -4.23
N VAL A 330 7.65 15.41 -5.38
CA VAL A 330 6.91 16.63 -5.64
C VAL A 330 5.79 16.31 -6.62
N TRP A 331 4.55 16.65 -6.20
CA TRP A 331 3.32 16.38 -6.95
C TRP A 331 3.14 17.22 -8.20
#